data_1de86514a3b46f88af6dfd2ac3e57685
#
_entry.id   1de86514a3b46f88af6dfd2ac3e57685
#
_cell.length_a   1.000
_cell.length_b   1.000
_cell.length_c   1.000
_cell.angle_alpha   90.00
_cell.angle_beta   90.00
_cell.angle_gamma   90.00
#
_symmetry.space_group_name_H-M   'P 1'
#
loop_
_entity.id
_entity.type
_entity.pdbx_description
1 polymer ?
#
loop_
_entity_poly.entity_id
_entity_poly.type
_entity_poly.pdbx_seq_one_letter_code
_entity_poly.pdbx_strand_id
1 'polypeptide(L)'
;TSLAVDYQLPVDFPFTVTAEGIVNKVVNDVTISDWSMTDTKGYTRWNGADSRPIYPETFRAPGNKQAFVLENTHKGYGWSANLTVKMRPWDFMSFMASYTHSVKKELTSMPGSNAESAFTYVPTISGPNNINLHNAINTTPDRFFLSATAHDRSGNHYSLIYETWRGGYNYSYMLANDMNGDGYSYDALYIPTDKQVANNEFRFTSLDDQKRFMDYVHANGYLKDHQGEYAEAYSVYNPWVHRVDVSYKHDFTVNVAKTKHTLQLSFDVKNLLNLFNDSWGVSKYMNPALNEGRILKYDHTDADGYPVFSTPKAVNGNVKTFVYNPVVGQCWYASIGVKYMFN
;
A
#
# COMPACT_ATOMS: atom_id res chain seq x y z
N THR A 1 -2.87 -19.12 -13.17
CA THR A 1 -4.12 -19.41 -13.89
C THR A 1 -4.90 -18.14 -14.07
N SER A 2 -5.42 -17.91 -15.28
CA SER A 2 -6.33 -16.80 -15.57
C SER A 2 -7.56 -17.31 -16.30
N LEU A 3 -8.68 -16.62 -16.11
CA LEU A 3 -9.92 -16.81 -16.81
C LEU A 3 -10.49 -15.45 -17.17
N ALA A 4 -10.87 -15.27 -18.41
CA ALA A 4 -11.54 -14.06 -18.89
C ALA A 4 -12.79 -14.43 -19.69
N VAL A 5 -13.81 -13.60 -19.58
CA VAL A 5 -15.06 -13.69 -20.33
C VAL A 5 -15.37 -12.33 -20.92
N ASP A 6 -15.52 -12.28 -22.24
CA ASP A 6 -16.00 -11.12 -22.96
C ASP A 6 -17.48 -11.34 -23.34
N TYR A 7 -18.32 -10.39 -22.99
CA TYR A 7 -19.72 -10.38 -23.35
C TYR A 7 -20.06 -9.12 -24.11
N GLN A 8 -20.47 -9.30 -25.36
CA GLN A 8 -20.99 -8.21 -26.18
C GLN A 8 -22.49 -8.06 -25.93
N LEU A 9 -22.89 -6.90 -25.43
CA LEU A 9 -24.30 -6.63 -25.17
C LEU A 9 -25.09 -6.51 -26.48
N PRO A 10 -26.33 -7.02 -26.52
CA PRO A 10 -27.21 -6.91 -27.70
C PRO A 10 -27.88 -5.54 -27.78
N VAL A 11 -27.10 -4.50 -28.02
CA VAL A 11 -27.53 -3.11 -28.20
C VAL A 11 -27.08 -2.60 -29.57
N ASP A 12 -27.64 -1.48 -30.04
CA ASP A 12 -27.42 -0.96 -31.39
C ASP A 12 -26.01 -0.35 -31.61
N PHE A 13 -25.15 -0.41 -30.64
CA PHE A 13 -23.76 0.06 -30.71
C PHE A 13 -22.78 -0.90 -30.05
N PRO A 14 -21.48 -0.85 -30.40
CA PRO A 14 -20.48 -1.69 -29.77
C PRO A 14 -20.40 -1.46 -28.26
N PHE A 15 -20.78 -2.48 -27.48
CA PHE A 15 -20.75 -2.47 -26.03
C PHE A 15 -20.26 -3.83 -25.53
N THR A 16 -19.06 -3.86 -25.00
CA THR A 16 -18.42 -5.09 -24.48
C THR A 16 -18.15 -4.94 -22.99
N VAL A 17 -18.48 -5.97 -22.23
CA VAL A 17 -18.09 -6.13 -20.83
C VAL A 17 -17.13 -7.32 -20.74
N THR A 18 -15.96 -7.07 -20.16
CA THR A 18 -14.95 -8.10 -19.90
C THR A 18 -14.82 -8.30 -18.41
N ALA A 19 -14.97 -9.52 -17.94
CA ALA A 19 -14.64 -9.92 -16.59
C ALA A 19 -13.42 -10.85 -16.62
N GLU A 20 -12.37 -10.53 -15.86
CA GLU A 20 -11.15 -11.33 -15.80
C GLU A 20 -10.78 -11.62 -14.35
N GLY A 21 -10.40 -12.87 -14.08
CA GLY A 21 -9.84 -13.32 -12.81
C GLY A 21 -8.46 -13.94 -13.02
N ILE A 22 -7.48 -13.52 -12.22
CA ILE A 22 -6.13 -14.09 -12.23
C ILE A 22 -5.82 -14.61 -10.83
N VAL A 23 -5.35 -15.86 -10.74
CA VAL A 23 -4.89 -16.47 -9.49
C VAL A 23 -3.47 -16.96 -9.67
N ASN A 24 -2.60 -16.55 -8.78
CA ASN A 24 -1.21 -16.96 -8.71
C ASN A 24 -0.94 -17.62 -7.36
N LYS A 25 -0.26 -18.76 -7.38
CA LYS A 25 0.27 -19.42 -6.19
C LYS A 25 1.78 -19.48 -6.30
N VAL A 26 2.45 -19.18 -5.22
CA VAL A 26 3.90 -19.33 -5.12
C VAL A 26 4.24 -20.81 -5.09
N VAL A 27 5.11 -21.24 -5.99
CA VAL A 27 5.64 -22.63 -6.03
C VAL A 27 6.99 -22.64 -5.31
N ASN A 28 7.86 -21.71 -5.63
CA ASN A 28 9.13 -21.47 -4.95
C ASN A 28 9.38 -19.96 -4.92
N ASP A 29 9.58 -19.42 -3.73
CA ASP A 29 9.98 -18.04 -3.49
C ASP A 29 11.13 -18.04 -2.50
N VAL A 30 11.79 -16.91 -2.36
CA VAL A 30 12.90 -16.74 -1.43
C VAL A 30 12.35 -16.30 -0.09
N THR A 31 12.75 -16.96 0.97
CA THR A 31 12.66 -16.48 2.35
C THR A 31 14.05 -16.45 2.96
N ILE A 32 14.21 -15.72 4.04
CA ILE A 32 15.47 -15.60 4.74
C ILE A 32 15.22 -16.03 6.20
N SER A 33 16.10 -16.87 6.72
CA SER A 33 16.13 -17.24 8.12
C SER A 33 17.50 -16.96 8.73
N ASP A 34 17.54 -16.74 10.02
CA ASP A 34 18.79 -16.66 10.78
C ASP A 34 19.00 -17.97 11.56
N TRP A 35 19.89 -18.83 11.06
CA TRP A 35 20.17 -20.13 11.66
C TRP A 35 20.92 -20.05 12.99
N SER A 36 21.39 -18.86 13.38
CA SER A 36 21.99 -18.67 14.71
C SER A 36 20.94 -18.54 15.82
N MET A 37 19.67 -18.30 15.47
CA MET A 37 18.57 -18.14 16.42
C MET A 37 17.94 -19.50 16.76
N THR A 38 17.62 -19.70 18.05
CA THR A 38 16.86 -20.87 18.50
C THR A 38 15.35 -20.68 18.25
N ASP A 39 14.62 -21.81 18.21
CA ASP A 39 13.14 -21.78 18.09
C ASP A 39 12.53 -21.16 19.37
N THR A 40 11.47 -20.38 19.18
CA THR A 40 10.70 -19.76 20.27
C THR A 40 9.77 -20.71 21.01
N LYS A 41 9.76 -22.00 20.64
CA LYS A 41 8.95 -23.02 21.30
C LYS A 41 9.39 -23.20 22.75
N GLY A 42 8.46 -22.95 23.66
CA GLY A 42 8.70 -23.03 25.07
C GLY A 42 9.30 -21.78 25.74
N TYR A 43 9.48 -20.69 24.97
CA TYR A 43 9.84 -19.41 25.55
C TYR A 43 8.72 -18.88 26.46
N THR A 44 9.11 -18.19 27.53
CA THR A 44 8.18 -17.42 28.35
C THR A 44 7.46 -16.37 27.51
N ARG A 45 6.30 -15.96 27.97
CA ARG A 45 5.52 -14.93 27.31
C ARG A 45 5.21 -13.83 28.33
N TRP A 46 4.98 -12.62 27.78
CA TRP A 46 4.49 -11.52 28.59
C TRP A 46 3.13 -11.87 29.21
N ASN A 47 2.89 -11.39 30.43
CA ASN A 47 1.56 -11.37 31.00
C ASN A 47 0.72 -10.29 30.36
N GLY A 48 -0.62 -10.45 30.38
CA GLY A 48 -1.57 -9.48 29.82
C GLY A 48 -1.95 -9.71 28.38
N ALA A 49 -2.37 -8.65 27.70
CA ALA A 49 -2.98 -8.71 26.37
C ALA A 49 -1.95 -9.00 25.26
N ASP A 50 -0.78 -8.40 25.33
CA ASP A 50 0.33 -8.69 24.41
C ASP A 50 1.16 -9.86 24.94
N SER A 51 0.85 -11.05 24.46
CA SER A 51 1.43 -12.31 24.94
C SER A 51 2.48 -12.91 24.00
N ARG A 52 3.25 -12.05 23.30
CA ARG A 52 4.34 -12.54 22.44
C ARG A 52 5.44 -13.25 23.24
N PRO A 53 6.26 -14.13 22.61
CA PRO A 53 7.36 -14.80 23.27
C PRO A 53 8.47 -13.79 23.62
N ILE A 54 9.17 -14.06 24.73
CA ILE A 54 10.33 -13.31 25.20
C ILE A 54 11.57 -14.15 24.89
N TYR A 55 12.51 -13.58 24.18
CA TYR A 55 13.77 -14.22 23.84
C TYR A 55 14.71 -14.21 25.05
N PRO A 56 15.22 -15.36 25.48
CA PRO A 56 16.24 -15.41 26.55
C PRO A 56 17.58 -14.90 26.01
N GLU A 57 18.45 -14.41 26.88
CA GLU A 57 19.81 -13.99 26.48
C GLU A 57 20.59 -15.08 25.73
N THR A 58 20.19 -16.34 25.91
CA THR A 58 20.81 -17.52 25.28
C THR A 58 20.17 -17.91 23.94
N PHE A 59 19.31 -17.09 23.37
CA PHE A 59 18.66 -17.41 22.09
C PHE A 59 19.64 -17.54 20.91
N ARG A 60 20.88 -17.06 21.09
CA ARG A 60 22.01 -17.31 20.19
C ARG A 60 23.13 -17.97 20.97
N ALA A 61 23.83 -18.93 20.37
CA ALA A 61 24.99 -19.53 20.97
C ALA A 61 26.10 -18.48 21.21
N PRO A 62 26.84 -18.55 22.33
CA PRO A 62 27.91 -17.60 22.64
C PRO A 62 28.93 -17.48 21.50
N GLY A 63 29.28 -16.24 21.13
CA GLY A 63 30.20 -15.96 20.03
C GLY A 63 29.59 -16.01 18.62
N ASN A 64 28.39 -16.54 18.48
CA ASN A 64 27.67 -16.49 17.21
C ASN A 64 27.02 -15.10 17.06
N LYS A 65 27.16 -14.56 15.83
CA LYS A 65 26.44 -13.34 15.42
C LYS A 65 25.18 -13.75 14.66
N GLN A 66 25.11 -13.40 13.40
CA GLN A 66 24.00 -13.71 12.51
C GLN A 66 24.44 -14.74 11.46
N ALA A 67 23.55 -15.65 11.12
CA ALA A 67 23.77 -16.66 10.09
C ALA A 67 22.58 -16.66 9.12
N PHE A 68 22.50 -15.61 8.29
CA PHE A 68 21.41 -15.48 7.31
C PHE A 68 21.53 -16.54 6.22
N VAL A 69 20.47 -17.29 6.03
CA VAL A 69 20.36 -18.33 5.01
C VAL A 69 19.15 -18.04 4.14
N LEU A 70 19.38 -18.06 2.82
CA LEU A 70 18.31 -17.99 1.85
C LEU A 70 17.70 -19.39 1.67
N GLU A 71 16.40 -19.48 1.83
CA GLU A 71 15.65 -20.72 1.74
C GLU A 71 14.49 -20.59 0.75
N ASN A 72 13.98 -21.71 0.28
CA ASN A 72 12.78 -21.72 -0.54
C ASN A 72 11.52 -21.82 0.32
N THR A 73 10.49 -21.06 -0.07
CA THR A 73 9.17 -21.16 0.52
C THR A 73 8.11 -21.44 -0.54
N HIS A 74 7.10 -22.25 -0.19
CA HIS A 74 5.90 -22.47 -0.99
C HIS A 74 4.70 -21.65 -0.49
N LYS A 75 4.93 -20.77 0.50
CA LYS A 75 3.91 -19.89 1.05
C LYS A 75 3.83 -18.62 0.22
N GLY A 76 2.63 -18.13 0.06
CA GLY A 76 2.35 -16.94 -0.72
C GLY A 76 1.34 -17.21 -1.84
N TYR A 77 0.56 -16.21 -2.13
CA TYR A 77 -0.41 -16.23 -3.21
C TYR A 77 -0.81 -14.81 -3.61
N GLY A 78 -1.37 -14.70 -4.77
CA GLY A 78 -2.01 -13.46 -5.22
C GLY A 78 -3.23 -13.76 -6.06
N TRP A 79 -4.19 -12.88 -6.06
CA TRP A 79 -5.27 -12.90 -7.01
C TRP A 79 -5.68 -11.48 -7.39
N SER A 80 -6.22 -11.35 -8.59
CA SER A 80 -6.84 -10.10 -9.02
C SER A 80 -8.12 -10.38 -9.78
N ALA A 81 -9.10 -9.48 -9.61
CA ALA A 81 -10.32 -9.48 -10.39
C ALA A 81 -10.42 -8.13 -11.11
N ASN A 82 -10.68 -8.18 -12.40
CA ASN A 82 -10.85 -7.01 -13.25
C ASN A 82 -12.21 -7.02 -13.92
N LEU A 83 -12.88 -5.88 -13.94
CA LEU A 83 -14.07 -5.64 -14.73
C LEU A 83 -13.82 -4.46 -15.66
N THR A 84 -13.90 -4.68 -16.96
CA THR A 84 -13.72 -3.66 -17.98
C THR A 84 -14.98 -3.50 -18.81
N VAL A 85 -15.40 -2.27 -19.02
CA VAL A 85 -16.50 -1.90 -19.90
C VAL A 85 -15.94 -1.04 -21.03
N LYS A 86 -16.25 -1.40 -22.28
CA LYS A 86 -15.93 -0.63 -23.47
C LYS A 86 -17.20 -0.36 -24.25
N MET A 87 -17.44 0.89 -24.63
CA MET A 87 -18.60 1.25 -25.44
C MET A 87 -18.29 2.34 -26.43
N ARG A 88 -18.95 2.27 -27.57
CA ARG A 88 -18.90 3.27 -28.63
C ARG A 88 -20.33 3.60 -29.08
N PRO A 89 -21.07 4.42 -28.29
CA PRO A 89 -22.47 4.71 -28.56
C PRO A 89 -22.67 5.55 -29.84
N TRP A 90 -21.62 6.27 -30.25
CA TRP A 90 -21.58 7.06 -31.49
C TRP A 90 -20.23 6.88 -32.20
N ASP A 91 -20.21 7.03 -33.52
CA ASP A 91 -18.98 6.91 -34.32
C ASP A 91 -17.87 7.88 -33.89
N PHE A 92 -18.26 9.02 -33.36
CA PHE A 92 -17.35 10.08 -32.94
C PHE A 92 -16.92 10.01 -31.46
N MET A 93 -17.44 9.07 -30.67
CA MET A 93 -17.17 9.01 -29.24
C MET A 93 -17.01 7.57 -28.73
N SER A 94 -15.99 7.33 -27.92
CA SER A 94 -15.76 6.04 -27.25
C SER A 94 -15.41 6.22 -25.79
N PHE A 95 -15.77 5.21 -24.99
CA PHE A 95 -15.53 5.14 -23.55
C PHE A 95 -14.93 3.79 -23.17
N MET A 96 -14.06 3.81 -22.19
CA MET A 96 -13.58 2.61 -21.51
C MET A 96 -13.52 2.91 -20.02
N ALA A 97 -14.10 2.03 -19.20
CA ALA A 97 -13.94 2.04 -17.75
C ALA A 97 -13.44 0.67 -17.28
N SER A 98 -12.54 0.65 -16.31
CA SER A 98 -12.00 -0.58 -15.74
C SER A 98 -11.80 -0.43 -14.24
N TYR A 99 -12.20 -1.45 -13.48
CA TYR A 99 -11.90 -1.55 -12.06
C TYR A 99 -11.14 -2.86 -11.80
N THR A 100 -10.06 -2.74 -11.05
CA THR A 100 -9.25 -3.89 -10.64
C THR A 100 -9.14 -3.92 -9.12
N HIS A 101 -9.43 -5.09 -8.54
CA HIS A 101 -9.11 -5.40 -7.15
C HIS A 101 -8.04 -6.48 -7.11
N SER A 102 -7.02 -6.31 -6.25
CA SER A 102 -5.87 -7.20 -6.16
C SER A 102 -5.49 -7.49 -4.71
N VAL A 103 -5.16 -8.73 -4.43
CA VAL A 103 -4.59 -9.19 -3.17
C VAL A 103 -3.29 -9.92 -3.45
N LYS A 104 -2.24 -9.60 -2.71
CA LYS A 104 -0.98 -10.33 -2.75
C LYS A 104 -0.49 -10.55 -1.32
N LYS A 105 -0.29 -11.83 -0.96
CA LYS A 105 0.27 -12.27 0.33
C LYS A 105 1.59 -12.97 0.10
N GLU A 106 2.60 -12.61 0.89
CA GLU A 106 3.96 -13.15 0.79
C GLU A 106 4.60 -13.26 2.19
N LEU A 107 5.75 -13.94 2.29
CA LEU A 107 6.51 -14.02 3.54
C LEU A 107 7.57 -12.95 3.64
N THR A 108 8.13 -12.50 2.51
CA THR A 108 9.12 -11.43 2.51
C THR A 108 8.88 -10.51 1.32
N SER A 109 8.77 -9.24 1.61
CA SER A 109 8.65 -8.20 0.59
C SER A 109 10.00 -7.71 0.07
N MET A 110 11.09 -8.32 0.49
CA MET A 110 12.46 -7.87 0.22
C MET A 110 12.60 -6.34 0.46
N PRO A 111 12.21 -5.83 1.64
CA PRO A 111 12.12 -4.39 1.88
C PRO A 111 13.48 -3.69 1.93
N GLY A 112 14.56 -4.46 2.00
CA GLY A 112 15.94 -3.97 2.03
C GLY A 112 16.78 -4.46 0.87
N SER A 113 17.97 -3.88 0.71
CA SER A 113 18.90 -4.17 -0.38
C SER A 113 19.89 -5.30 -0.09
N ASN A 114 19.91 -5.83 1.13
CA ASN A 114 20.77 -6.94 1.54
C ASN A 114 19.98 -7.95 2.39
N ALA A 115 20.57 -9.12 2.65
CA ALA A 115 19.90 -10.20 3.37
C ALA A 115 19.44 -9.80 4.78
N GLU A 116 20.23 -9.03 5.51
CA GLU A 116 19.89 -8.55 6.85
C GLU A 116 18.66 -7.65 6.83
N SER A 117 18.64 -6.63 5.99
CA SER A 117 17.51 -5.71 5.91
C SER A 117 16.25 -6.39 5.35
N ALA A 118 16.39 -7.32 4.43
CA ALA A 118 15.26 -8.11 3.93
C ALA A 118 14.67 -9.02 5.00
N PHE A 119 15.52 -9.56 5.90
CA PHE A 119 15.12 -10.38 7.03
C PHE A 119 14.46 -9.57 8.15
N THR A 120 15.01 -8.40 8.49
CA THR A 120 14.63 -7.66 9.71
C THR A 120 13.48 -6.66 9.50
N TYR A 121 13.30 -6.12 8.29
CA TYR A 121 12.35 -4.99 8.07
C TYR A 121 10.88 -5.43 7.93
N VAL A 122 10.57 -6.68 8.14
CA VAL A 122 9.19 -7.18 8.18
C VAL A 122 8.72 -7.21 9.64
N PRO A 123 7.64 -6.51 10.00
CA PRO A 123 7.10 -6.58 11.36
C PRO A 123 6.61 -7.99 11.71
N THR A 124 7.06 -8.50 12.85
CA THR A 124 6.74 -9.84 13.32
C THR A 124 6.19 -9.83 14.74
N ILE A 125 5.51 -10.91 15.12
CA ILE A 125 4.98 -11.10 16.47
C ILE A 125 5.96 -11.93 17.31
N SER A 126 6.52 -12.98 16.71
CA SER A 126 7.34 -13.98 17.38
C SER A 126 8.77 -14.04 16.84
N GLY A 127 9.29 -12.89 16.40
CA GLY A 127 10.62 -12.75 15.83
C GLY A 127 10.71 -13.10 14.34
N PRO A 128 11.78 -12.65 13.67
CA PRO A 128 11.88 -12.65 12.21
C PRO A 128 12.06 -14.04 11.58
N ASN A 129 12.41 -15.09 12.35
CA ASN A 129 12.36 -16.48 11.87
C ASN A 129 10.92 -17.05 11.80
N ASN A 130 9.93 -16.35 12.36
CA ASN A 130 8.54 -16.79 12.47
C ASN A 130 7.60 -15.82 11.76
N ILE A 131 7.91 -15.48 10.51
CA ILE A 131 7.11 -14.56 9.71
C ILE A 131 5.79 -15.21 9.30
N ASN A 132 4.69 -14.51 9.56
CA ASN A 132 3.37 -14.86 9.04
C ASN A 132 3.19 -14.33 7.62
N LEU A 133 2.30 -14.97 6.83
CA LEU A 133 1.86 -14.39 5.56
C LEU A 133 1.27 -13.00 5.80
N HIS A 134 1.77 -12.03 5.09
CA HIS A 134 1.36 -10.63 5.17
C HIS A 134 1.13 -10.02 3.80
N ASN A 135 0.57 -8.83 3.74
CA ASN A 135 0.41 -8.09 2.48
C ASN A 135 1.78 -7.73 1.88
N ALA A 136 1.89 -7.79 0.56
CA ALA A 136 3.08 -7.28 -0.10
C ALA A 136 3.24 -5.77 0.09
N ILE A 137 4.47 -5.32 0.32
CA ILE A 137 4.78 -3.90 0.58
C ILE A 137 4.34 -2.98 -0.56
N ASN A 138 4.46 -3.46 -1.81
CA ASN A 138 4.17 -2.69 -3.02
C ASN A 138 2.87 -3.20 -3.70
N THR A 139 1.75 -3.21 -2.97
CA THR A 139 0.46 -3.63 -3.52
C THR A 139 -0.46 -2.44 -3.71
N THR A 140 -1.10 -2.37 -4.89
CA THR A 140 -2.22 -1.49 -5.19
C THR A 140 -3.49 -2.31 -5.15
N PRO A 141 -4.20 -2.37 -4.00
CA PRO A 141 -5.36 -3.26 -3.86
C PRO A 141 -6.52 -2.86 -4.75
N ASP A 142 -6.70 -1.57 -4.98
CA ASP A 142 -7.82 -1.07 -5.77
C ASP A 142 -7.34 -0.01 -6.76
N ARG A 143 -7.77 -0.16 -8.02
CA ARG A 143 -7.52 0.81 -9.09
C ARG A 143 -8.76 0.93 -9.97
N PHE A 144 -9.18 2.16 -10.25
CA PHE A 144 -10.18 2.46 -11.24
C PHE A 144 -9.58 3.34 -12.34
N PHE A 145 -9.96 3.05 -13.57
CA PHE A 145 -9.53 3.78 -14.76
C PHE A 145 -10.75 4.10 -15.62
N LEU A 146 -10.84 5.34 -16.13
CA LEU A 146 -11.83 5.77 -17.09
C LEU A 146 -11.13 6.54 -18.22
N SER A 147 -11.45 6.21 -19.44
CA SER A 147 -11.03 6.94 -20.64
C SER A 147 -12.25 7.30 -21.49
N ALA A 148 -12.29 8.54 -21.92
CA ALA A 148 -13.27 9.03 -22.89
C ALA A 148 -12.53 9.72 -24.03
N THR A 149 -12.87 9.39 -25.27
CA THR A 149 -12.33 10.06 -26.46
C THR A 149 -13.46 10.50 -27.37
N ALA A 150 -13.31 11.66 -27.96
CA ALA A 150 -14.24 12.18 -28.96
C ALA A 150 -13.49 12.86 -30.09
N HIS A 151 -14.09 12.88 -31.29
CA HIS A 151 -13.58 13.65 -32.42
C HIS A 151 -14.74 14.23 -33.23
N ASP A 152 -14.48 15.28 -33.95
CA ASP A 152 -15.46 15.87 -34.87
C ASP A 152 -14.95 15.87 -36.33
N ARG A 153 -15.83 16.29 -37.25
CA ARG A 153 -15.52 16.36 -38.68
C ARG A 153 -14.58 17.52 -39.03
N SER A 154 -14.39 18.46 -38.13
CA SER A 154 -13.49 19.61 -38.27
C SER A 154 -12.04 19.32 -37.93
N GLY A 155 -11.74 18.07 -37.56
CA GLY A 155 -10.38 17.62 -37.17
C GLY A 155 -10.03 17.84 -35.70
N ASN A 156 -11.02 18.09 -34.84
CA ASN A 156 -10.80 18.18 -33.41
C ASN A 156 -10.85 16.80 -32.77
N HIS A 157 -9.91 16.54 -31.89
CA HIS A 157 -9.83 15.31 -31.08
C HIS A 157 -9.71 15.68 -29.61
N TYR A 158 -10.55 15.07 -28.79
CA TYR A 158 -10.63 15.28 -27.34
C TYR A 158 -10.36 13.96 -26.64
N SER A 159 -9.57 14.01 -25.58
CA SER A 159 -9.36 12.85 -24.69
C SER A 159 -9.39 13.29 -23.24
N LEU A 160 -10.05 12.48 -22.44
CA LEU A 160 -10.06 12.59 -20.99
C LEU A 160 -9.66 11.23 -20.41
N ILE A 161 -8.75 11.24 -19.46
CA ILE A 161 -8.38 10.06 -18.65
C ILE A 161 -8.60 10.44 -17.20
N TYR A 162 -9.35 9.61 -16.49
CA TYR A 162 -9.45 9.65 -15.05
C TYR A 162 -8.90 8.35 -14.48
N GLU A 163 -8.01 8.47 -13.54
CA GLU A 163 -7.42 7.33 -12.84
C GLU A 163 -7.47 7.57 -11.33
N THR A 164 -7.85 6.55 -10.59
CA THR A 164 -7.78 6.57 -9.14
C THR A 164 -7.31 5.22 -8.60
N TRP A 165 -6.49 5.26 -7.55
CA TRP A 165 -5.94 4.08 -6.90
C TRP A 165 -5.66 4.35 -5.43
N ARG A 166 -5.54 3.28 -4.65
CA ARG A 166 -5.00 3.33 -3.29
C ARG A 166 -3.87 2.33 -3.12
N GLY A 167 -3.00 2.54 -2.13
CA GLY A 167 -1.80 1.70 -1.91
C GLY A 167 -0.62 2.16 -2.75
N GLY A 168 0.14 1.21 -3.27
CA GLY A 168 1.39 1.43 -3.99
C GLY A 168 2.60 1.15 -3.11
N TYR A 169 2.83 1.89 -2.04
CA TYR A 169 3.72 1.55 -0.94
C TYR A 169 2.89 1.48 0.34
N ASN A 170 2.91 0.34 1.02
CA ASN A 170 2.08 0.09 2.18
C ASN A 170 2.93 0.11 3.46
N TYR A 171 2.33 0.56 4.55
CA TYR A 171 3.00 0.72 5.84
C TYR A 171 2.49 -0.30 6.86
N SER A 172 3.20 -0.39 7.96
CA SER A 172 2.85 -1.22 9.11
C SER A 172 2.77 -0.37 10.37
N TYR A 173 1.96 -0.78 11.34
CA TYR A 173 2.07 -0.27 12.69
C TYR A 173 2.98 -1.19 13.52
N MET A 174 3.93 -0.59 14.22
CA MET A 174 5.01 -1.28 14.94
C MET A 174 5.30 -0.63 16.29
N LEU A 175 6.06 -1.33 17.10
CA LEU A 175 6.72 -0.74 18.25
C LEU A 175 7.98 0.04 17.83
N ALA A 176 8.36 1.02 18.63
CA ALA A 176 9.53 1.87 18.34
C ALA A 176 10.88 1.23 18.72
N ASN A 177 10.87 0.11 19.42
CA ASN A 177 12.06 -0.60 19.90
C ASN A 177 11.82 -2.11 19.94
N ASP A 178 12.89 -2.86 20.15
CA ASP A 178 12.83 -4.29 20.42
C ASP A 178 12.10 -4.52 21.76
N MET A 179 10.99 -5.20 21.72
CA MET A 179 10.19 -5.54 22.89
C MET A 179 10.50 -6.93 23.40
N ASN A 180 10.70 -7.86 22.48
CA ASN A 180 10.78 -9.29 22.81
C ASN A 180 12.20 -9.79 23.06
N GLY A 181 13.23 -8.94 22.84
CA GLY A 181 14.64 -9.25 23.08
C GLY A 181 15.29 -10.07 21.97
N ASP A 182 14.72 -10.14 20.77
CA ASP A 182 15.30 -10.86 19.64
C ASP A 182 16.44 -10.11 18.93
N GLY A 183 16.67 -8.85 19.33
CA GLY A 183 17.71 -7.98 18.80
C GLY A 183 17.26 -7.11 17.62
N TYR A 184 15.95 -7.11 17.26
CA TYR A 184 15.40 -6.36 16.13
C TYR A 184 14.22 -5.47 16.55
N SER A 185 14.21 -4.22 16.09
CA SER A 185 13.15 -3.24 16.41
C SER A 185 12.03 -3.23 15.35
N TYR A 186 11.53 -4.39 14.97
CA TYR A 186 10.43 -4.58 14.01
C TYR A 186 9.31 -5.45 14.60
N ASP A 187 8.97 -5.17 15.84
CA ASP A 187 7.86 -5.80 16.53
C ASP A 187 6.52 -5.27 16.06
N ALA A 188 5.62 -6.16 15.61
CA ALA A 188 4.26 -5.78 15.23
C ALA A 188 3.51 -5.18 16.43
N LEU A 189 2.73 -4.12 16.20
CA LEU A 189 1.93 -3.50 17.24
C LEU A 189 0.78 -4.44 17.64
N TYR A 190 0.63 -4.72 18.94
CA TYR A 190 -0.63 -5.21 19.49
C TYR A 190 -1.57 -4.03 19.74
N ILE A 191 -2.82 -4.10 19.27
CA ILE A 191 -3.81 -3.04 19.36
C ILE A 191 -4.78 -3.41 20.49
N PRO A 192 -4.64 -2.85 21.72
CA PRO A 192 -5.48 -3.26 22.83
C PRO A 192 -6.93 -2.81 22.63
N THR A 193 -7.86 -3.58 23.18
CA THR A 193 -9.25 -3.15 23.34
C THR A 193 -9.40 -2.20 24.52
N ASP A 194 -10.45 -1.37 24.50
CA ASP A 194 -10.79 -0.50 25.64
C ASP A 194 -10.96 -1.29 26.95
N LYS A 195 -11.54 -2.49 26.85
CA LYS A 195 -11.72 -3.39 27.99
C LYS A 195 -10.39 -3.87 28.56
N GLN A 196 -9.45 -4.26 27.71
CA GLN A 196 -8.12 -4.71 28.17
C GLN A 196 -7.36 -3.58 28.86
N VAL A 197 -7.47 -2.36 28.36
CA VAL A 197 -6.87 -1.17 28.99
C VAL A 197 -7.58 -0.87 30.33
N ALA A 198 -8.90 -0.88 30.38
CA ALA A 198 -9.66 -0.65 31.61
C ALA A 198 -9.40 -1.72 32.71
N ASN A 199 -9.17 -2.98 32.30
CA ASN A 199 -8.84 -4.09 33.18
C ASN A 199 -7.35 -4.13 33.57
N ASN A 200 -6.55 -3.17 33.10
CA ASN A 200 -5.09 -3.14 33.32
C ASN A 200 -4.34 -4.36 32.74
N GLU A 201 -4.92 -4.99 31.71
CA GLU A 201 -4.29 -6.09 30.95
C GLU A 201 -3.28 -5.56 29.91
N PHE A 202 -3.36 -4.27 29.58
CA PHE A 202 -2.42 -3.52 28.75
C PHE A 202 -2.05 -2.23 29.49
N ARG A 203 -0.75 -2.06 29.83
CA ARG A 203 -0.28 -1.06 30.79
C ARG A 203 0.52 0.04 30.14
N PHE A 204 0.34 1.27 30.61
CA PHE A 204 1.06 2.46 30.15
C PHE A 204 1.86 3.09 31.29
N THR A 205 2.91 3.82 30.96
CA THR A 205 3.76 4.55 31.91
C THR A 205 2.99 5.66 32.63
N SER A 206 1.92 6.18 32.00
CA SER A 206 1.07 7.22 32.57
C SER A 206 -0.33 7.21 31.94
N LEU A 207 -1.28 7.83 32.64
CA LEU A 207 -2.63 8.05 32.09
C LEU A 207 -2.62 8.96 30.85
N ASP A 208 -1.64 9.85 30.73
CA ASP A 208 -1.48 10.70 29.57
C ASP A 208 -1.00 9.91 28.35
N ASP A 209 -0.07 8.96 28.53
CA ASP A 209 0.35 8.03 27.48
C ASP A 209 -0.81 7.16 27.01
N GLN A 210 -1.56 6.59 27.95
CA GLN A 210 -2.78 5.81 27.68
C GLN A 210 -3.79 6.63 26.86
N LYS A 211 -4.07 7.85 27.32
CA LYS A 211 -5.05 8.71 26.65
C LYS A 211 -4.63 9.03 25.23
N ARG A 212 -3.39 9.48 25.03
CA ARG A 212 -2.87 9.82 23.69
C ARG A 212 -2.96 8.64 22.71
N PHE A 213 -2.53 7.45 23.17
CA PHE A 213 -2.55 6.26 22.33
C PHE A 213 -3.98 5.85 21.96
N MET A 214 -4.87 5.74 22.95
CA MET A 214 -6.26 5.33 22.72
C MET A 214 -7.03 6.37 21.89
N ASP A 215 -6.80 7.66 22.09
CA ASP A 215 -7.35 8.71 21.23
C ASP A 215 -6.92 8.53 19.76
N TYR A 216 -5.66 8.14 19.52
CA TYR A 216 -5.19 7.85 18.18
C TYR A 216 -5.80 6.55 17.61
N VAL A 217 -5.91 5.50 18.41
CA VAL A 217 -6.58 4.24 18.01
C VAL A 217 -8.01 4.51 17.55
N HIS A 218 -8.78 5.28 18.34
CA HIS A 218 -10.17 5.60 18.02
C HIS A 218 -10.32 6.52 16.80
N ALA A 219 -9.34 7.40 16.56
CA ALA A 219 -9.34 8.31 15.40
C ALA A 219 -8.87 7.63 14.11
N ASN A 220 -8.25 6.45 14.18
CA ASN A 220 -7.68 5.74 13.04
C ASN A 220 -8.54 4.53 12.68
N GLY A 221 -9.11 4.51 11.46
CA GLY A 221 -10.03 3.44 11.04
C GLY A 221 -9.42 2.04 11.14
N TYR A 222 -8.18 1.86 10.64
CA TYR A 222 -7.52 0.56 10.71
C TYR A 222 -7.34 0.07 12.16
N LEU A 223 -6.78 0.91 13.03
CA LEU A 223 -6.54 0.53 14.43
C LEU A 223 -7.84 0.26 15.19
N LYS A 224 -8.86 1.08 14.95
CA LYS A 224 -10.17 0.91 15.58
C LYS A 224 -10.82 -0.41 15.21
N ASP A 225 -10.71 -0.81 13.94
CA ASP A 225 -11.36 -2.03 13.43
C ASP A 225 -10.60 -3.31 13.80
N HIS A 226 -9.33 -3.20 14.26
CA HIS A 226 -8.45 -4.33 14.61
C HIS A 226 -8.06 -4.35 16.10
N GLN A 227 -8.87 -3.76 16.98
CA GLN A 227 -8.63 -3.85 18.41
C GLN A 227 -8.71 -5.31 18.91
N GLY A 228 -7.76 -5.71 19.73
CA GLY A 228 -7.61 -7.08 20.23
C GLY A 228 -6.70 -7.96 19.35
N GLU A 229 -6.11 -7.40 18.31
CA GLU A 229 -5.28 -8.11 17.33
C GLU A 229 -3.88 -7.48 17.20
N TYR A 230 -2.95 -8.23 16.65
CA TYR A 230 -1.69 -7.66 16.16
C TYR A 230 -1.88 -7.03 14.80
N ALA A 231 -1.30 -5.84 14.61
CA ALA A 231 -1.27 -5.20 13.31
C ALA A 231 -0.55 -6.08 12.28
N GLU A 232 -1.23 -6.38 11.18
CA GLU A 232 -0.64 -7.13 10.08
C GLU A 232 0.39 -6.27 9.35
N ALA A 233 1.52 -6.86 8.97
CA ALA A 233 2.53 -6.16 8.18
C ALA A 233 1.97 -5.68 6.85
N TYR A 234 2.31 -4.44 6.48
CA TYR A 234 1.93 -3.77 5.24
C TYR A 234 0.42 -3.69 4.95
N SER A 235 -0.41 -3.63 6.01
CA SER A 235 -1.87 -3.47 5.88
C SER A 235 -2.35 -2.03 5.98
N VAL A 236 -1.47 -1.07 6.20
CA VAL A 236 -1.80 0.36 6.24
C VAL A 236 -1.59 0.96 4.86
N TYR A 237 -2.65 0.96 4.05
CA TYR A 237 -2.60 1.41 2.66
C TYR A 237 -2.59 2.94 2.54
N ASN A 238 -1.81 3.45 1.59
CA ASN A 238 -1.90 4.85 1.18
C ASN A 238 -3.34 5.18 0.74
N PRO A 239 -3.85 6.36 1.09
CA PRO A 239 -5.19 6.80 0.69
C PRO A 239 -5.33 6.91 -0.83
N TRP A 240 -6.58 6.98 -1.29
CA TRP A 240 -6.93 7.18 -2.68
C TRP A 240 -6.27 8.44 -3.26
N VAL A 241 -5.72 8.28 -4.46
CA VAL A 241 -5.23 9.36 -5.33
C VAL A 241 -6.14 9.44 -6.54
N HIS A 242 -6.54 10.65 -6.94
CA HIS A 242 -7.44 10.90 -8.06
C HIS A 242 -6.75 11.80 -9.06
N ARG A 243 -6.52 11.35 -10.28
CA ARG A 243 -5.90 12.12 -11.37
C ARG A 243 -6.81 12.25 -12.56
N VAL A 244 -6.79 13.42 -13.18
CA VAL A 244 -7.46 13.70 -14.44
C VAL A 244 -6.43 14.26 -15.41
N ASP A 245 -6.32 13.63 -16.56
CA ASP A 245 -5.52 14.10 -17.69
C ASP A 245 -6.46 14.48 -18.83
N VAL A 246 -6.18 15.56 -19.52
CA VAL A 246 -6.92 15.97 -20.70
C VAL A 246 -5.99 16.24 -21.87
N SER A 247 -6.46 15.94 -23.06
CA SER A 247 -5.75 16.20 -24.31
C SER A 247 -6.72 16.76 -25.35
N TYR A 248 -6.30 17.81 -25.99
CA TYR A 248 -6.93 18.36 -27.18
C TYR A 248 -5.96 18.36 -28.35
N LYS A 249 -6.43 17.91 -29.53
CA LYS A 249 -5.63 17.96 -30.76
C LYS A 249 -6.49 18.51 -31.90
N HIS A 250 -5.85 19.23 -32.79
CA HIS A 250 -6.51 19.73 -34.02
C HIS A 250 -5.65 19.42 -35.26
N ASP A 251 -6.29 18.85 -36.26
CA ASP A 251 -5.68 18.46 -37.53
C ASP A 251 -6.01 19.50 -38.62
N PHE A 252 -5.00 20.22 -39.08
CA PHE A 252 -5.05 21.07 -40.27
C PHE A 252 -4.65 20.22 -41.48
N THR A 253 -5.62 19.86 -42.32
CA THR A 253 -5.37 18.99 -43.46
C THR A 253 -5.50 19.75 -44.77
N VAL A 254 -4.51 19.55 -45.65
CA VAL A 254 -4.54 20.08 -47.03
C VAL A 254 -4.07 18.98 -48.01
N ASN A 255 -4.72 18.92 -49.17
CA ASN A 255 -4.29 18.02 -50.23
C ASN A 255 -3.46 18.81 -51.26
N VAL A 256 -2.24 18.39 -51.52
CA VAL A 256 -1.33 18.95 -52.50
C VAL A 256 -1.08 17.88 -53.56
N ALA A 257 -1.55 18.07 -54.76
CA ALA A 257 -1.55 17.08 -55.83
C ALA A 257 -2.22 15.75 -55.38
N LYS A 258 -1.47 14.68 -55.23
CA LYS A 258 -1.97 13.36 -54.79
C LYS A 258 -1.62 13.02 -53.33
N THR A 259 -1.00 13.94 -52.61
CA THR A 259 -0.51 13.74 -51.28
C THR A 259 -1.34 14.51 -50.27
N LYS A 260 -1.76 13.83 -49.20
CA LYS A 260 -2.45 14.46 -48.08
C LYS A 260 -1.41 14.92 -47.06
N HIS A 261 -1.44 16.20 -46.71
CA HIS A 261 -0.58 16.79 -45.70
C HIS A 261 -1.42 17.20 -44.50
N THR A 262 -1.00 16.77 -43.30
CA THR A 262 -1.71 17.12 -42.08
C THR A 262 -0.70 17.67 -41.05
N LEU A 263 -0.98 18.89 -40.60
CA LEU A 263 -0.33 19.49 -39.44
C LEU A 263 -1.24 19.31 -38.22
N GLN A 264 -0.82 18.53 -37.25
CA GLN A 264 -1.55 18.34 -36.01
C GLN A 264 -0.91 19.19 -34.92
N LEU A 265 -1.70 20.01 -34.25
CA LEU A 265 -1.37 20.70 -33.04
C LEU A 265 -1.98 19.95 -31.85
N SER A 266 -1.22 19.73 -30.77
CA SER A 266 -1.72 19.12 -29.54
C SER A 266 -1.49 20.03 -28.35
N PHE A 267 -2.45 19.98 -27.41
CA PHE A 267 -2.37 20.58 -26.09
C PHE A 267 -2.77 19.55 -25.06
N ASP A 268 -1.83 19.15 -24.22
CA ASP A 268 -2.01 18.11 -23.22
C ASP A 268 -1.82 18.71 -21.84
N VAL A 269 -2.74 18.43 -20.90
CA VAL A 269 -2.61 18.79 -19.49
C VAL A 269 -2.65 17.52 -18.67
N LYS A 270 -1.59 17.26 -17.91
CA LYS A 270 -1.48 16.16 -16.97
C LYS A 270 -1.80 16.63 -15.57
N ASN A 271 -2.50 15.77 -14.81
CA ASN A 271 -2.95 16.05 -13.46
C ASN A 271 -3.73 17.38 -13.34
N LEU A 272 -4.73 17.56 -14.21
CA LEU A 272 -5.52 18.78 -14.32
C LEU A 272 -6.11 19.24 -12.98
N LEU A 273 -6.52 18.31 -12.10
CA LEU A 273 -7.10 18.64 -10.80
C LEU A 273 -6.12 19.42 -9.92
N ASN A 274 -4.82 19.14 -10.03
CA ASN A 274 -3.77 19.84 -9.28
C ASN A 274 -3.60 21.31 -9.70
N LEU A 275 -4.02 21.68 -10.92
CA LEU A 275 -4.04 23.07 -11.36
C LEU A 275 -5.02 23.93 -10.55
N PHE A 276 -6.13 23.33 -10.07
CA PHE A 276 -7.15 24.02 -9.29
C PHE A 276 -6.90 23.97 -7.78
N ASN A 277 -6.25 22.92 -7.32
CA ASN A 277 -5.91 22.76 -5.90
C ASN A 277 -4.63 21.90 -5.77
N ASP A 278 -3.61 22.43 -5.13
CA ASP A 278 -2.29 21.85 -4.95
C ASP A 278 -2.28 20.49 -4.23
N SER A 279 -3.34 20.19 -3.49
CA SER A 279 -3.51 18.92 -2.77
C SER A 279 -4.22 17.83 -3.59
N TRP A 280 -4.81 18.18 -4.74
CA TRP A 280 -5.52 17.22 -5.58
C TRP A 280 -4.56 16.51 -6.54
N GLY A 281 -4.82 15.23 -6.81
CA GLY A 281 -3.97 14.41 -7.69
C GLY A 281 -2.58 14.12 -7.14
N VAL A 282 -2.34 14.39 -5.86
CA VAL A 282 -1.05 14.17 -5.17
C VAL A 282 -1.17 12.98 -4.25
N SER A 283 -0.20 12.06 -4.31
CA SER A 283 -0.12 10.93 -3.38
C SER A 283 0.22 11.43 -1.97
N LYS A 284 -0.07 10.58 -1.00
CA LYS A 284 0.31 10.80 0.39
C LYS A 284 1.33 9.76 0.81
N TYR A 285 2.03 10.02 1.88
CA TYR A 285 2.90 9.07 2.57
C TYR A 285 2.65 9.15 4.06
N MET A 286 3.08 8.14 4.80
CA MET A 286 2.91 8.14 6.25
C MET A 286 3.57 9.37 6.87
N ASN A 287 2.86 10.02 7.76
CA ASN A 287 3.33 11.23 8.44
C ASN A 287 4.65 10.94 9.18
N PRO A 288 5.74 11.66 8.90
CA PRO A 288 7.02 11.45 9.58
C PRO A 288 6.94 11.57 11.11
N ALA A 289 5.97 12.33 11.63
CA ALA A 289 5.73 12.44 13.06
C ALA A 289 5.34 11.09 13.73
N LEU A 290 4.87 10.11 12.93
CA LEU A 290 4.55 8.75 13.39
C LEU A 290 5.73 7.78 13.26
N ASN A 291 6.93 8.28 12.94
CA ASN A 291 8.16 7.49 12.88
C ASN A 291 7.97 6.16 12.11
N GLU A 292 7.53 6.25 10.85
CA GLU A 292 7.27 5.10 9.97
C GLU A 292 6.26 4.06 10.51
N GLY A 293 5.35 4.50 11.38
CA GLY A 293 4.35 3.63 12.01
C GLY A 293 4.73 3.10 13.39
N ARG A 294 5.85 3.55 13.95
CA ARG A 294 6.29 3.22 15.32
C ARG A 294 5.58 4.12 16.32
N ILE A 295 4.31 3.81 16.58
CA ILE A 295 3.39 4.67 17.33
C ILE A 295 3.33 4.36 18.84
N LEU A 296 3.98 3.31 19.28
CA LEU A 296 4.06 2.88 20.68
C LEU A 296 5.47 2.41 20.97
N LYS A 297 5.93 2.57 22.20
CA LYS A 297 7.24 2.14 22.64
C LYS A 297 7.11 1.25 23.87
N TYR A 298 7.73 0.08 23.88
CA TYR A 298 7.96 -0.71 25.08
C TYR A 298 8.95 0.05 25.98
N ASP A 299 8.61 0.23 27.25
CA ASP A 299 9.43 0.97 28.21
C ASP A 299 10.15 0.03 29.17
N HIS A 300 9.40 -0.80 29.89
CA HIS A 300 9.93 -1.78 30.82
C HIS A 300 8.91 -2.89 31.12
N THR A 301 9.35 -3.90 31.85
CA THR A 301 8.46 -4.90 32.46
C THR A 301 8.25 -4.55 33.93
N ASP A 302 7.03 -4.60 34.38
CA ASP A 302 6.73 -4.38 35.79
C ASP A 302 6.96 -5.64 36.62
N ALA A 303 6.76 -5.50 37.94
CA ALA A 303 6.99 -6.58 38.89
C ALA A 303 6.08 -7.81 38.71
N ASP A 304 4.94 -7.62 38.05
CA ASP A 304 3.97 -8.69 37.77
C ASP A 304 4.21 -9.34 36.40
N GLY A 305 5.26 -8.95 35.67
CA GLY A 305 5.61 -9.50 34.37
C GLY A 305 4.77 -8.95 33.19
N TYR A 306 4.12 -7.81 33.37
CA TYR A 306 3.40 -7.12 32.31
C TYR A 306 4.31 -6.14 31.57
N PRO A 307 4.25 -6.07 30.26
CA PRO A 307 4.91 -5.00 29.51
C PRO A 307 4.22 -3.66 29.74
N VAL A 308 5.00 -2.62 29.97
CA VAL A 308 4.55 -1.26 30.17
C VAL A 308 4.99 -0.40 29.00
N PHE A 309 4.08 0.40 28.46
CA PHE A 309 4.30 1.15 27.23
C PHE A 309 4.25 2.66 27.44
N SER A 310 5.05 3.37 26.65
CA SER A 310 4.99 4.83 26.53
C SER A 310 4.55 5.23 25.11
N THR A 311 3.85 6.35 25.01
CA THR A 311 3.33 6.86 23.75
C THR A 311 4.14 8.08 23.31
N PRO A 312 4.76 8.07 22.09
CA PRO A 312 5.42 9.26 21.55
C PRO A 312 4.49 10.47 21.56
N LYS A 313 5.01 11.64 21.93
CA LYS A 313 4.19 12.87 22.06
C LYS A 313 3.45 13.28 20.80
N ALA A 314 3.98 12.93 19.63
CA ALA A 314 3.35 13.20 18.34
C ALA A 314 2.09 12.33 18.10
N VAL A 315 1.99 11.17 18.75
CA VAL A 315 0.86 10.25 18.61
C VAL A 315 -0.28 10.72 19.51
N ASN A 316 -1.38 11.15 18.91
CA ASN A 316 -2.61 11.59 19.60
C ASN A 316 -3.78 11.61 18.61
N GLY A 317 -5.00 11.80 19.09
CA GLY A 317 -6.22 11.77 18.26
C GLY A 317 -6.31 12.83 17.14
N ASN A 318 -5.45 13.84 17.15
CA ASN A 318 -5.45 14.91 16.14
C ASN A 318 -4.40 14.71 15.03
N VAL A 319 -3.41 13.83 15.24
CA VAL A 319 -2.36 13.60 14.25
C VAL A 319 -2.91 12.85 13.03
N LYS A 320 -2.65 13.37 11.84
CA LYS A 320 -3.02 12.69 10.59
C LYS A 320 -2.02 11.60 10.28
N THR A 321 -2.53 10.40 9.99
CA THR A 321 -1.70 9.24 9.59
C THR A 321 -0.92 9.51 8.32
N PHE A 322 -1.51 10.23 7.36
CA PHE A 322 -0.90 10.52 6.06
C PHE A 322 -0.84 12.01 5.80
N VAL A 323 0.26 12.43 5.19
CA VAL A 323 0.49 13.79 4.69
C VAL A 323 0.81 13.78 3.21
N TYR A 324 0.63 14.90 2.53
CA TYR A 324 0.91 15.02 1.10
C TYR A 324 2.41 14.87 0.81
N ASN A 325 2.72 14.18 -0.30
CA ASN A 325 4.07 14.00 -0.79
C ASN A 325 4.46 15.16 -1.73
N PRO A 326 5.28 16.13 -1.30
CA PRO A 326 5.55 17.37 -2.03
C PRO A 326 6.62 17.17 -3.12
N VAL A 327 6.46 16.22 -4.01
CA VAL A 327 7.42 15.99 -5.10
C VAL A 327 6.93 16.64 -6.40
N VAL A 328 7.82 17.34 -7.09
CA VAL A 328 7.53 18.08 -8.34
C VAL A 328 6.90 17.19 -9.40
N GLY A 329 7.29 15.92 -9.51
CA GLY A 329 6.72 14.96 -10.47
C GLY A 329 5.24 14.64 -10.25
N GLN A 330 4.63 15.12 -9.18
CA GLN A 330 3.19 14.99 -8.91
C GLN A 330 2.39 16.26 -9.21
N CYS A 331 3.06 17.37 -9.54
CA CYS A 331 2.39 18.60 -9.94
C CYS A 331 1.78 18.45 -11.33
N TRP A 332 0.81 19.32 -11.63
CA TRP A 332 0.31 19.44 -12.99
C TRP A 332 1.38 19.98 -13.94
N TYR A 333 1.30 19.60 -15.17
CA TYR A 333 2.05 20.23 -16.26
C TYR A 333 1.27 20.19 -17.55
N ALA A 334 1.54 21.17 -18.44
CA ALA A 334 0.99 21.24 -19.75
C ALA A 334 2.08 21.14 -20.82
N SER A 335 1.76 20.53 -21.94
CA SER A 335 2.64 20.45 -23.11
C SER A 335 1.92 20.85 -24.38
N ILE A 336 2.65 21.48 -25.30
CA ILE A 336 2.20 21.78 -26.66
C ILE A 336 3.05 20.96 -27.61
N GLY A 337 2.40 20.23 -28.51
CA GLY A 337 3.07 19.42 -29.52
C GLY A 337 2.67 19.82 -30.93
N VAL A 338 3.60 19.65 -31.86
CA VAL A 338 3.37 19.81 -33.28
C VAL A 338 3.80 18.54 -34.00
N LYS A 339 2.93 17.96 -34.82
CA LYS A 339 3.21 16.77 -35.62
C LYS A 339 2.84 17.03 -37.07
N TYR A 340 3.77 16.78 -37.97
CA TYR A 340 3.49 16.83 -39.42
C TYR A 340 3.45 15.42 -39.99
N MET A 341 2.40 15.13 -40.76
CA MET A 341 2.16 13.83 -41.40
C MET A 341 1.89 14.10 -42.90
N PHE A 342 2.46 13.24 -43.73
CA PHE A 342 2.17 13.24 -45.16
C PHE A 342 1.98 11.79 -45.64
N ASN A 343 1.03 11.61 -46.59
CA ASN A 343 0.65 10.26 -47.03
C ASN A 343 0.21 10.32 -48.51
#